data_18ff360b5e988b5010d3d38139be54c9
#
_entry.id   18ff360b5e988b5010d3d38139be54c9
#
_cell.length_a   1.000
_cell.length_b   1.000
_cell.length_c   1.000
_cell.angle_alpha   90.00
_cell.angle_beta   90.00
_cell.angle_gamma   90.00
#
_symmetry.space_group_name_H-M   'P 1'
#
loop_
_entity.id
_entity.type
_entity.pdbx_description
1 polymer ?
#
loop_
_entity_poly.entity_id
_entity_poly.type
_entity_poly.pdbx_seq_one_letter_code
_entity_poly.pdbx_strand_id
1 'polypeptide(L)'
;VSNEPLIPELPAPGKIREMKTDPLFGATVLTLDNGIKVVLKHTDFKKDEILMTATSPGGSTLFGAKDIDNLKVFNDVITLGGAGNFSATDLNKVLAGKKVSCSPSIGLNTENVNGYAAPADLKTLFELVYLYFTAPRMDEEAYTSFENRMIAQLKNLELNPMVAFSDTLTKAIYDNNPRAARITAGDFKQISYPRIMEMYKERFADASDFVFTFVGNIDTDSIRPFVEQYLATLPVKGRAEKANPAEVPAICKGEYTNIFKRALETPKASVVNFWSGKMEYNLENILTATMLKQILDLVYMEKVREDEGGTYGVQTSAQISSFPEGQTFLQAY
;
A
#
# COMPACT_ATOMS: atom_id res chain seq x y z
N VAL A 1 13.79 -2.55 -28.25
CA VAL A 1 14.42 -2.60 -26.91
C VAL A 1 15.41 -1.45 -26.85
N SER A 2 15.25 -0.55 -25.90
CA SER A 2 16.19 0.55 -25.68
C SER A 2 17.43 0.00 -24.98
N ASN A 3 18.62 0.34 -25.47
CA ASN A 3 19.89 -0.02 -24.82
C ASN A 3 20.39 1.13 -23.91
N GLU A 4 19.58 2.15 -23.69
CA GLU A 4 19.91 3.27 -22.82
C GLU A 4 19.99 2.82 -21.37
N PRO A 5 21.07 3.15 -20.64
CA PRO A 5 21.19 2.78 -19.23
C PRO A 5 20.13 3.51 -18.38
N LEU A 6 19.54 2.80 -17.42
CA LEU A 6 18.55 3.39 -16.50
C LEU A 6 19.14 4.56 -15.70
N ILE A 7 20.39 4.46 -15.30
CA ILE A 7 21.13 5.49 -14.57
C ILE A 7 22.41 5.81 -15.33
N PRO A 8 22.48 6.94 -16.06
CA PRO A 8 23.64 7.29 -16.87
C PRO A 8 24.91 7.54 -16.05
N GLU A 9 24.76 8.16 -14.89
CA GLU A 9 25.87 8.50 -14.00
C GLU A 9 25.58 7.95 -12.59
N LEU A 10 26.44 7.05 -12.14
CA LEU A 10 26.37 6.47 -10.81
C LEU A 10 27.27 7.24 -9.85
N PRO A 11 26.80 7.55 -8.61
CA PRO A 11 27.68 8.08 -7.57
C PRO A 11 28.73 7.03 -7.17
N ALA A 12 29.79 7.47 -6.52
CA ALA A 12 30.72 6.56 -5.88
C ALA A 12 29.98 5.68 -4.86
N PRO A 13 30.19 4.36 -4.84
CA PRO A 13 29.50 3.48 -3.92
C PRO A 13 29.82 3.82 -2.46
N GLY A 14 28.83 3.65 -1.60
CA GLY A 14 29.02 3.67 -0.16
C GLY A 14 29.51 2.32 0.36
N LYS A 15 29.49 2.14 1.67
CA LYS A 15 29.98 0.93 2.34
C LYS A 15 28.99 0.35 3.32
N ILE A 16 29.08 -0.96 3.50
CA ILE A 16 28.45 -1.67 4.60
C ILE A 16 29.32 -1.47 5.82
N ARG A 17 28.79 -0.80 6.85
CA ARG A 17 29.51 -0.49 8.09
C ARG A 17 29.51 -1.66 9.08
N GLU A 18 28.38 -2.38 9.15
CA GLU A 18 28.17 -3.45 10.11
C GLU A 18 27.35 -4.58 9.49
N MET A 19 27.66 -5.81 9.86
CA MET A 19 26.91 -7.00 9.48
C MET A 19 26.69 -7.87 10.72
N LYS A 20 25.42 -8.18 11.01
CA LYS A 20 25.01 -9.05 12.12
C LYS A 20 24.09 -10.15 11.63
N THR A 21 24.04 -11.24 12.36
CA THR A 21 23.06 -12.31 12.15
C THR A 21 21.92 -12.14 13.13
N ASP A 22 20.67 -12.16 12.64
CA ASP A 22 19.49 -12.28 13.47
C ASP A 22 19.23 -13.77 13.76
N PRO A 23 19.39 -14.23 15.00
CA PRO A 23 19.25 -15.66 15.33
C PRO A 23 17.80 -16.15 15.25
N LEU A 24 16.82 -15.25 15.38
CA LEU A 24 15.41 -15.61 15.36
C LEU A 24 14.95 -16.06 13.97
N PHE A 25 15.34 -15.31 12.95
CA PHE A 25 14.94 -15.58 11.56
C PHE A 25 16.07 -16.16 10.69
N GLY A 26 17.28 -16.24 11.23
CA GLY A 26 18.46 -16.62 10.45
C GLY A 26 18.75 -15.63 9.32
N ALA A 27 18.38 -14.37 9.50
CA ALA A 27 18.61 -13.30 8.53
C ALA A 27 19.95 -12.59 8.80
N THR A 28 20.50 -11.99 7.74
CA THR A 28 21.67 -11.11 7.85
C THR A 28 21.19 -9.66 7.88
N VAL A 29 21.58 -8.90 8.90
CA VAL A 29 21.23 -7.49 9.05
C VAL A 29 22.45 -6.64 8.75
N LEU A 30 22.36 -5.81 7.71
CA LEU A 30 23.40 -4.87 7.33
C LEU A 30 23.04 -3.47 7.84
N THR A 31 24.03 -2.75 8.34
CA THR A 31 23.94 -1.30 8.58
C THR A 31 24.89 -0.61 7.62
N LEU A 32 24.36 0.31 6.81
CA LEU A 32 25.14 1.04 5.82
C LEU A 32 25.76 2.30 6.41
N ASP A 33 26.79 2.85 5.77
CA ASP A 33 27.44 4.10 6.21
C ASP A 33 26.47 5.27 6.36
N ASN A 34 25.44 5.34 5.51
CA ASN A 34 24.37 6.34 5.62
C ASN A 34 23.32 6.02 6.69
N GLY A 35 23.48 4.94 7.45
CA GLY A 35 22.59 4.53 8.54
C GLY A 35 21.41 3.65 8.11
N ILE A 36 21.18 3.44 6.83
CA ILE A 36 20.09 2.57 6.35
C ILE A 36 20.33 1.13 6.79
N LYS A 37 19.26 0.47 7.20
CA LYS A 37 19.27 -0.96 7.54
C LYS A 37 18.74 -1.81 6.40
N VAL A 38 19.44 -2.92 6.14
CA VAL A 38 19.08 -3.89 5.12
C VAL A 38 19.05 -5.28 5.76
N VAL A 39 17.96 -5.98 5.57
CA VAL A 39 17.75 -7.34 6.06
C VAL A 39 17.75 -8.29 4.87
N LEU A 40 18.62 -9.30 4.91
CA LEU A 40 18.76 -10.31 3.87
C LEU A 40 18.36 -11.68 4.43
N LYS A 41 17.39 -12.33 3.80
CA LYS A 41 16.97 -13.68 4.14
C LYS A 41 17.00 -14.58 2.91
N HIS A 42 17.98 -15.48 2.85
CA HIS A 42 17.99 -16.52 1.82
C HIS A 42 16.91 -17.56 2.07
N THR A 43 16.15 -17.88 1.03
CA THR A 43 15.20 -19.00 1.00
C THR A 43 15.35 -19.77 -0.31
N ASP A 44 15.02 -21.05 -0.31
CA ASP A 44 15.09 -21.95 -1.47
C ASP A 44 13.71 -22.38 -1.99
N PHE A 45 12.64 -21.68 -1.57
CA PHE A 45 11.26 -22.00 -1.97
C PHE A 45 11.05 -21.84 -3.48
N LYS A 46 11.66 -20.80 -4.08
CA LYS A 46 11.61 -20.53 -5.51
C LYS A 46 12.97 -20.06 -6.01
N LYS A 47 13.47 -20.69 -7.06
CA LYS A 47 14.80 -20.40 -7.62
C LYS A 47 14.90 -19.06 -8.33
N ASP A 48 13.79 -18.55 -8.85
CA ASP A 48 13.73 -17.37 -9.72
C ASP A 48 13.01 -16.18 -9.06
N GLU A 49 12.94 -16.16 -7.72
CA GLU A 49 12.23 -15.13 -7.00
C GLU A 49 13.05 -14.52 -5.86
N ILE A 50 13.15 -13.20 -5.90
CA ILE A 50 13.60 -12.37 -4.78
C ILE A 50 12.51 -11.31 -4.54
N LEU A 51 11.99 -11.24 -3.33
CA LEU A 51 11.03 -10.24 -2.90
C LEU A 51 11.75 -9.16 -2.11
N MET A 52 11.41 -7.91 -2.38
CA MET A 52 11.91 -6.76 -1.64
C MET A 52 10.74 -5.97 -1.05
N THR A 53 10.88 -5.57 0.19
CA THR A 53 10.05 -4.53 0.81
C THR A 53 10.95 -3.49 1.43
N ALA A 54 10.63 -2.22 1.23
CA ALA A 54 11.23 -1.12 1.98
C ALA A 54 10.10 -0.38 2.70
N THR A 55 10.26 -0.11 3.97
CA THR A 55 9.20 0.48 4.78
C THR A 55 9.77 1.53 5.72
N SER A 56 9.07 2.66 5.81
CA SER A 56 9.36 3.70 6.79
C SER A 56 8.06 4.17 7.47
N PRO A 57 8.10 4.60 8.74
CA PRO A 57 6.92 5.09 9.43
C PRO A 57 6.45 6.44 8.89
N GLY A 58 5.13 6.66 8.88
CA GLY A 58 4.54 7.94 8.49
C GLY A 58 3.20 7.78 7.77
N GLY A 59 3.24 7.59 6.47
CA GLY A 59 2.08 7.35 5.62
C GLY A 59 1.13 8.53 5.47
N SER A 60 -0.10 8.24 5.09
CA SER A 60 -1.13 9.25 4.83
C SER A 60 -1.53 10.05 6.05
N THR A 61 -1.29 9.52 7.25
CA THR A 61 -1.59 10.22 8.51
C THR A 61 -0.77 11.50 8.75
N LEU A 62 0.32 11.69 8.01
CA LEU A 62 1.16 12.88 8.10
C LEU A 62 0.67 14.07 7.27
N PHE A 63 -0.41 13.88 6.50
CA PHE A 63 -1.01 14.93 5.68
C PHE A 63 -2.36 15.37 6.24
N GLY A 64 -2.60 16.69 6.18
CA GLY A 64 -3.79 17.31 6.75
C GLY A 64 -5.01 17.26 5.82
N ALA A 65 -6.10 17.91 6.27
CA ALA A 65 -7.41 17.88 5.63
C ALA A 65 -7.40 18.36 4.17
N LYS A 66 -6.58 19.34 3.83
CA LYS A 66 -6.50 19.89 2.46
C LYS A 66 -5.91 18.93 1.42
N ASP A 67 -5.23 17.87 1.87
CA ASP A 67 -4.62 16.87 1.00
C ASP A 67 -5.42 15.57 0.92
N ILE A 68 -6.59 15.48 1.55
CA ILE A 68 -7.37 14.23 1.59
C ILE A 68 -7.68 13.70 0.19
N ASP A 69 -8.13 14.56 -0.73
CA ASP A 69 -8.44 14.11 -2.09
C ASP A 69 -7.20 13.72 -2.89
N ASN A 70 -6.08 14.40 -2.67
CA ASN A 70 -4.77 14.01 -3.22
C ASN A 70 -4.35 12.61 -2.74
N LEU A 71 -4.58 12.30 -1.47
CA LEU A 71 -4.25 10.98 -0.89
C LEU A 71 -5.04 9.85 -1.52
N LYS A 72 -6.29 10.08 -1.93
CA LYS A 72 -7.16 9.04 -2.53
C LYS A 72 -6.66 8.52 -3.87
N VAL A 73 -5.89 9.32 -4.61
CA VAL A 73 -5.30 8.94 -5.90
C VAL A 73 -3.78 8.88 -5.88
N PHE A 74 -3.16 9.12 -4.74
CA PHE A 74 -1.72 9.23 -4.60
C PHE A 74 -0.96 8.07 -5.23
N ASN A 75 -1.29 6.84 -4.87
CA ASN A 75 -0.58 5.65 -5.35
C ASN A 75 -0.75 5.40 -6.86
N ASP A 76 -1.86 5.85 -7.44
CA ASP A 76 -2.08 5.75 -8.88
C ASP A 76 -1.30 6.80 -9.67
N VAL A 77 -1.06 7.95 -9.06
CA VAL A 77 -0.54 9.15 -9.74
C VAL A 77 0.99 9.24 -9.72
N ILE A 78 1.62 8.84 -8.63
CA ILE A 78 3.05 9.08 -8.41
C ILE A 78 3.99 8.40 -9.42
N THR A 79 3.54 7.37 -10.11
CA THR A 79 4.32 6.63 -11.12
C THR A 79 3.90 6.91 -12.56
N LEU A 80 2.90 7.77 -12.78
CA LEU A 80 2.40 8.09 -14.13
C LEU A 80 3.48 8.66 -15.04
N GLY A 81 4.38 9.45 -14.49
CA GLY A 81 5.44 10.11 -15.25
C GLY A 81 6.65 9.24 -15.54
N GLY A 82 6.71 8.01 -15.01
CA GLY A 82 7.89 7.17 -15.09
C GLY A 82 8.91 7.53 -14.01
N ALA A 83 10.19 7.35 -14.30
CA ALA A 83 11.29 7.64 -13.39
C ALA A 83 12.58 7.96 -14.16
N GLY A 84 13.45 8.76 -13.58
CA GLY A 84 14.70 9.18 -14.19
C GLY A 84 14.46 9.90 -15.52
N ASN A 85 15.11 9.46 -16.57
CA ASN A 85 14.98 10.00 -17.94
C ASN A 85 13.89 9.29 -18.76
N PHE A 86 13.14 8.38 -18.16
CA PHE A 86 12.19 7.51 -18.87
C PHE A 86 10.76 7.88 -18.53
N SER A 87 9.93 8.09 -19.56
CA SER A 87 8.48 8.06 -19.40
C SER A 87 8.03 6.67 -18.95
N ALA A 88 6.80 6.54 -18.45
CA ALA A 88 6.26 5.23 -18.08
C ALA A 88 6.28 4.24 -19.26
N THR A 89 5.96 4.71 -20.46
CA THR A 89 6.01 3.89 -21.68
C THR A 89 7.43 3.45 -22.02
N ASP A 90 8.40 4.34 -21.96
CA ASP A 90 9.79 4.03 -22.27
C ASP A 90 10.41 3.13 -21.21
N LEU A 91 10.06 3.34 -19.95
CA LEU A 91 10.47 2.47 -18.85
C LEU A 91 9.97 1.03 -19.08
N ASN A 92 8.71 0.87 -19.47
CA ASN A 92 8.16 -0.45 -19.83
C ASN A 92 8.92 -1.11 -20.99
N LYS A 93 9.35 -0.34 -21.98
CA LYS A 93 10.16 -0.85 -23.11
C LYS A 93 11.54 -1.33 -22.63
N VAL A 94 12.20 -0.57 -21.75
CA VAL A 94 13.50 -0.95 -21.18
C VAL A 94 13.40 -2.21 -20.35
N LEU A 95 12.30 -2.38 -19.62
CA LEU A 95 12.07 -3.53 -18.75
C LEU A 95 11.49 -4.75 -19.48
N ALA A 96 11.16 -4.62 -20.77
CA ALA A 96 10.62 -5.73 -21.55
C ALA A 96 11.55 -6.93 -21.55
N GLY A 97 11.01 -8.11 -21.24
CA GLY A 97 11.76 -9.36 -21.15
C GLY A 97 12.49 -9.58 -19.82
N LYS A 98 12.49 -8.60 -18.92
CA LYS A 98 13.03 -8.75 -17.56
C LYS A 98 11.94 -9.19 -16.58
N LYS A 99 12.31 -10.01 -15.62
CA LYS A 99 11.46 -10.40 -14.50
C LYS A 99 11.76 -9.49 -13.33
N VAL A 100 11.19 -8.30 -13.36
CA VAL A 100 11.39 -7.26 -12.35
C VAL A 100 10.17 -6.37 -12.23
N SER A 101 9.85 -5.99 -11.00
CA SER A 101 8.86 -4.96 -10.71
C SER A 101 9.31 -4.17 -9.49
N CYS A 102 8.95 -2.89 -9.45
CA CYS A 102 9.23 -2.02 -8.32
C CYS A 102 8.21 -0.90 -8.33
N SER A 103 7.56 -0.66 -7.20
CA SER A 103 6.61 0.44 -7.06
C SER A 103 6.63 1.06 -5.67
N PRO A 104 6.73 2.39 -5.59
CA PRO A 104 6.51 3.12 -4.35
C PRO A 104 5.02 3.28 -4.06
N SER A 105 4.67 3.36 -2.79
CA SER A 105 3.31 3.64 -2.33
C SER A 105 3.31 4.21 -0.93
N ILE A 106 2.21 4.85 -0.54
CA ILE A 106 1.95 5.14 0.86
C ILE A 106 0.77 4.32 1.35
N GLY A 107 0.88 3.84 2.57
CA GLY A 107 -0.23 3.25 3.31
C GLY A 107 -0.78 4.24 4.33
N LEU A 108 -1.58 3.73 5.26
CA LEU A 108 -2.14 4.52 6.34
C LEU A 108 -1.03 5.12 7.24
N ASN A 109 -0.09 4.29 7.65
CA ASN A 109 0.93 4.61 8.65
C ASN A 109 2.38 4.37 8.19
N THR A 110 2.59 4.07 6.93
CA THR A 110 3.93 3.81 6.38
C THR A 110 4.08 4.31 4.95
N GLU A 111 5.29 4.65 4.56
CA GLU A 111 5.73 4.69 3.16
C GLU A 111 6.35 3.35 2.82
N ASN A 112 6.15 2.89 1.58
CA ASN A 112 6.60 1.58 1.15
C ASN A 112 7.17 1.62 -0.26
N VAL A 113 8.18 0.78 -0.50
CA VAL A 113 8.59 0.38 -1.85
C VAL A 113 8.54 -1.14 -1.89
N ASN A 114 7.73 -1.69 -2.77
CA ASN A 114 7.63 -3.12 -2.98
C ASN A 114 8.28 -3.49 -4.31
N GLY A 115 9.07 -4.55 -4.30
CA GLY A 115 9.77 -4.99 -5.47
C GLY A 115 9.84 -6.50 -5.57
N TYR A 116 10.10 -6.94 -6.79
CA TYR A 116 10.30 -8.32 -7.14
C TYR A 116 11.35 -8.40 -8.23
N ALA A 117 12.22 -9.39 -8.17
CA ALA A 117 13.12 -9.69 -9.27
C ALA A 117 13.46 -11.18 -9.31
N ALA A 118 13.71 -11.70 -10.53
CA ALA A 118 14.52 -12.89 -10.67
C ALA A 118 15.99 -12.57 -10.33
N PRO A 119 16.80 -13.53 -9.86
CA PRO A 119 18.20 -13.27 -9.53
C PRO A 119 19.00 -12.60 -10.67
N ALA A 120 18.72 -12.96 -11.92
CA ALA A 120 19.38 -12.37 -13.10
C ALA A 120 19.02 -10.88 -13.31
N ASP A 121 17.90 -10.43 -12.79
CA ASP A 121 17.39 -9.05 -12.95
C ASP A 121 17.50 -8.22 -11.66
N LEU A 122 18.24 -8.71 -10.67
CA LEU A 122 18.39 -8.08 -9.38
C LEU A 122 19.00 -6.66 -9.48
N LYS A 123 20.00 -6.48 -10.34
CA LYS A 123 20.59 -5.15 -10.58
C LYS A 123 19.53 -4.15 -11.03
N THR A 124 18.65 -4.54 -11.93
CA THR A 124 17.56 -3.68 -12.44
C THR A 124 16.60 -3.28 -11.32
N LEU A 125 16.30 -4.18 -10.38
CA LEU A 125 15.50 -3.84 -9.20
C LEU A 125 16.17 -2.74 -8.38
N PHE A 126 17.46 -2.84 -8.10
CA PHE A 126 18.20 -1.80 -7.36
C PHE A 126 18.25 -0.47 -8.11
N GLU A 127 18.41 -0.50 -9.42
CA GLU A 127 18.37 0.70 -10.25
C GLU A 127 17.00 1.40 -10.18
N LEU A 128 15.90 0.65 -10.23
CA LEU A 128 14.55 1.18 -10.09
C LEU A 128 14.31 1.79 -8.69
N VAL A 129 14.74 1.11 -7.65
CA VAL A 129 14.67 1.63 -6.28
C VAL A 129 15.39 2.96 -6.18
N TYR A 130 16.62 3.03 -6.67
CA TYR A 130 17.41 4.26 -6.67
C TYR A 130 16.70 5.41 -7.38
N LEU A 131 16.12 5.15 -8.57
CA LEU A 131 15.39 6.16 -9.33
C LEU A 131 14.13 6.64 -8.60
N TYR A 132 13.37 5.76 -7.97
CA TYR A 132 12.16 6.16 -7.22
C TYR A 132 12.49 7.01 -5.98
N PHE A 133 13.64 6.84 -5.37
CA PHE A 133 14.08 7.70 -4.28
C PHE A 133 14.70 9.02 -4.73
N THR A 134 15.37 9.05 -5.89
CA THR A 134 16.23 10.18 -6.28
C THR A 134 15.74 10.97 -7.48
N ALA A 135 14.95 10.36 -8.37
CA ALA A 135 14.59 10.94 -9.66
C ALA A 135 13.12 10.69 -10.04
N PRO A 136 12.16 11.09 -9.20
CA PRO A 136 10.75 11.05 -9.59
C PRO A 136 10.50 11.96 -10.78
N ARG A 137 9.59 11.56 -11.68
CA ARG A 137 9.31 12.26 -12.92
C ARG A 137 7.85 12.61 -13.03
N MET A 138 7.56 13.83 -13.51
CA MET A 138 6.20 14.29 -13.85
C MET A 138 5.96 14.21 -15.36
N ASP A 139 4.71 13.92 -15.73
CA ASP A 139 4.22 13.94 -17.09
C ASP A 139 2.77 14.42 -17.08
N GLU A 140 2.57 15.68 -17.47
CA GLU A 140 1.25 16.34 -17.43
C GLU A 140 0.26 15.68 -18.41
N GLU A 141 0.72 15.21 -19.56
CA GLU A 141 -0.17 14.52 -20.52
C GLU A 141 -0.65 13.17 -19.95
N ALA A 142 0.25 12.44 -19.32
CA ALA A 142 -0.10 11.19 -18.65
C ALA A 142 -1.11 11.43 -17.53
N TYR A 143 -0.94 12.48 -16.74
CA TYR A 143 -1.89 12.83 -15.69
C TYR A 143 -3.26 13.24 -16.27
N THR A 144 -3.29 14.06 -17.30
CA THR A 144 -4.55 14.48 -17.95
C THR A 144 -5.32 13.27 -18.49
N SER A 145 -4.61 12.32 -19.11
CA SER A 145 -5.21 11.06 -19.58
C SER A 145 -5.77 10.22 -18.44
N PHE A 146 -5.03 10.12 -17.33
CA PHE A 146 -5.47 9.46 -16.11
C PHE A 146 -6.73 10.10 -15.53
N GLU A 147 -6.72 11.43 -15.37
CA GLU A 147 -7.84 12.22 -14.84
C GLU A 147 -9.12 12.00 -15.65
N ASN A 148 -9.04 12.15 -16.98
CA ASN A 148 -10.18 11.98 -17.87
C ASN A 148 -10.77 10.56 -17.78
N ARG A 149 -9.92 9.56 -17.79
CA ARG A 149 -10.34 8.15 -17.67
C ARG A 149 -10.99 7.87 -16.32
N MET A 150 -10.39 8.36 -15.23
CA MET A 150 -10.92 8.16 -13.88
C MET A 150 -12.25 8.86 -13.66
N ILE A 151 -12.40 10.10 -14.13
CA ILE A 151 -13.67 10.82 -14.05
C ILE A 151 -14.78 10.04 -14.77
N ALA A 152 -14.51 9.54 -15.97
CA ALA A 152 -15.47 8.75 -16.73
C ALA A 152 -15.85 7.45 -16.01
N GLN A 153 -14.86 6.72 -15.48
CA GLN A 153 -15.08 5.49 -14.73
C GLN A 153 -15.90 5.73 -13.45
N LEU A 154 -15.59 6.80 -12.71
CA LEU A 154 -16.30 7.13 -11.47
C LEU A 154 -17.73 7.56 -11.72
N LYS A 155 -17.98 8.34 -12.77
CA LYS A 155 -19.35 8.70 -13.19
C LYS A 155 -20.18 7.46 -13.53
N ASN A 156 -19.59 6.50 -14.23
CA ASN A 156 -20.26 5.24 -14.54
C ASN A 156 -20.49 4.38 -13.27
N LEU A 157 -19.50 4.30 -12.40
CA LEU A 157 -19.60 3.58 -11.13
C LEU A 157 -20.73 4.13 -10.25
N GLU A 158 -20.89 5.44 -10.20
CA GLU A 158 -21.90 6.13 -9.38
C GLU A 158 -23.35 5.87 -9.84
N LEU A 159 -23.55 5.32 -11.03
CA LEU A 159 -24.85 4.86 -11.50
C LEU A 159 -25.27 3.51 -10.88
N ASN A 160 -24.34 2.77 -10.30
CA ASN A 160 -24.62 1.49 -9.69
C ASN A 160 -25.27 1.67 -8.30
N PRO A 161 -26.50 1.15 -8.07
CA PRO A 161 -27.17 1.26 -6.78
C PRO A 161 -26.41 0.66 -5.60
N MET A 162 -25.56 -0.35 -5.83
CA MET A 162 -24.74 -0.95 -4.78
C MET A 162 -23.64 0.00 -4.28
N VAL A 163 -23.23 0.96 -5.09
CA VAL A 163 -22.30 2.00 -4.65
C VAL A 163 -22.97 2.93 -3.63
N ALA A 164 -24.24 3.26 -3.80
CA ALA A 164 -25.00 4.01 -2.80
C ALA A 164 -25.08 3.27 -1.45
N PHE A 165 -25.22 1.94 -1.48
CA PHE A 165 -25.19 1.12 -0.27
C PHE A 165 -23.83 1.18 0.42
N SER A 166 -22.75 0.98 -0.31
CA SER A 166 -21.38 1.03 0.21
C SER A 166 -21.01 2.41 0.76
N ASP A 167 -21.40 3.47 0.06
CA ASP A 167 -21.16 4.85 0.51
C ASP A 167 -21.91 5.16 1.80
N THR A 168 -23.16 4.74 1.89
CA THR A 168 -24.00 4.92 3.09
C THR A 168 -23.43 4.16 4.29
N LEU A 169 -22.97 2.92 4.06
CA LEU A 169 -22.35 2.11 5.09
C LEU A 169 -21.05 2.76 5.61
N THR A 170 -20.19 3.22 4.72
CA THR A 170 -18.93 3.89 5.09
C THR A 170 -19.18 5.16 5.90
N LYS A 171 -20.15 5.97 5.49
CA LYS A 171 -20.56 7.17 6.25
C LYS A 171 -21.07 6.82 7.65
N ALA A 172 -21.85 5.76 7.78
CA ALA A 172 -22.36 5.31 9.07
C ALA A 172 -21.23 4.82 9.99
N ILE A 173 -20.33 3.98 9.47
CA ILE A 173 -19.22 3.40 10.25
C ILE A 173 -18.27 4.48 10.77
N TYR A 174 -17.92 5.47 9.94
CA TYR A 174 -16.87 6.44 10.23
C TYR A 174 -17.40 7.87 10.50
N ASP A 175 -18.66 8.01 10.85
CA ASP A 175 -19.29 9.31 11.15
C ASP A 175 -19.01 10.35 10.05
N ASN A 176 -19.21 9.97 8.80
CA ASN A 176 -19.01 10.82 7.63
C ASN A 176 -17.60 11.43 7.52
N ASN A 177 -16.59 10.77 8.06
CA ASN A 177 -15.20 11.24 7.96
C ASN A 177 -14.73 11.25 6.51
N PRO A 178 -14.28 12.39 5.96
CA PRO A 178 -13.87 12.49 4.56
C PRO A 178 -12.68 11.61 4.21
N ARG A 179 -11.82 11.25 5.17
CA ARG A 179 -10.70 10.32 4.95
C ARG A 179 -11.16 8.89 4.64
N ALA A 180 -12.32 8.48 5.13
CA ALA A 180 -12.90 7.17 4.90
C ALA A 180 -13.71 7.10 3.60
N ALA A 181 -14.16 8.22 3.06
CA ALA A 181 -14.95 8.27 1.84
C ALA A 181 -14.13 7.88 0.61
N ARG A 182 -14.75 7.12 -0.32
CA ARG A 182 -14.12 6.84 -1.62
C ARG A 182 -13.95 8.12 -2.44
N ILE A 183 -13.04 8.09 -3.40
CA ILE A 183 -12.93 9.14 -4.42
C ILE A 183 -14.21 9.24 -5.26
N THR A 184 -14.64 10.45 -5.56
CA THR A 184 -15.74 10.73 -6.50
C THR A 184 -15.24 11.49 -7.71
N ALA A 185 -16.02 11.50 -8.80
CA ALA A 185 -15.69 12.32 -9.99
C ALA A 185 -15.54 13.80 -9.63
N GLY A 186 -16.38 14.33 -8.73
CA GLY A 186 -16.33 15.71 -8.28
C GLY A 186 -15.08 16.08 -7.48
N ASP A 187 -14.44 15.12 -6.83
CA ASP A 187 -13.23 15.36 -6.02
C ASP A 187 -12.01 15.74 -6.87
N PHE A 188 -12.02 15.44 -8.17
CA PHE A 188 -10.93 15.83 -9.08
C PHE A 188 -10.73 17.33 -9.21
N LYS A 189 -11.71 18.15 -8.81
CA LYS A 189 -11.55 19.60 -8.74
C LYS A 189 -10.55 20.07 -7.68
N GLN A 190 -10.33 19.27 -6.63
CA GLN A 190 -9.40 19.56 -5.55
C GLN A 190 -8.07 18.82 -5.68
N ILE A 191 -7.94 17.89 -6.65
CA ILE A 191 -6.71 17.13 -6.85
C ILE A 191 -5.70 17.98 -7.61
N SER A 192 -4.47 18.04 -7.10
CA SER A 192 -3.35 18.74 -7.70
C SER A 192 -2.18 17.79 -7.95
N TYR A 193 -1.87 17.53 -9.21
CA TYR A 193 -0.73 16.70 -9.58
C TYR A 193 0.60 17.25 -9.06
N PRO A 194 0.92 18.55 -9.20
CA PRO A 194 2.12 19.10 -8.59
C PRO A 194 2.19 18.88 -7.08
N ARG A 195 1.06 19.04 -6.37
CA ARG A 195 1.03 18.82 -4.91
C ARG A 195 1.27 17.36 -4.55
N ILE A 196 0.69 16.43 -5.28
CA ILE A 196 0.93 14.98 -5.07
C ILE A 196 2.43 14.67 -5.21
N MET A 197 3.10 15.24 -6.21
CA MET A 197 4.53 15.00 -6.41
C MET A 197 5.40 15.68 -5.35
N GLU A 198 4.98 16.81 -4.79
CA GLU A 198 5.61 17.38 -3.59
C GLU A 198 5.44 16.46 -2.38
N MET A 199 4.25 15.95 -2.14
CA MET A 199 3.96 14.99 -1.07
C MET A 199 4.82 13.72 -1.23
N TYR A 200 4.96 13.24 -2.45
CA TYR A 200 5.85 12.11 -2.75
C TYR A 200 7.29 12.40 -2.33
N LYS A 201 7.83 13.56 -2.72
CA LYS A 201 9.19 13.96 -2.33
C LYS A 201 9.36 14.08 -0.82
N GLU A 202 8.36 14.62 -0.12
CA GLU A 202 8.38 14.68 1.35
C GLU A 202 8.54 13.28 1.98
N ARG A 203 7.91 12.25 1.39
CA ARG A 203 7.93 10.90 1.96
C ARG A 203 9.12 10.05 1.51
N PHE A 204 9.71 10.33 0.36
CA PHE A 204 10.73 9.46 -0.25
C PHE A 204 12.09 10.12 -0.47
N ALA A 205 12.23 11.44 -0.39
CA ALA A 205 13.50 12.11 -0.62
C ALA A 205 14.54 11.90 0.49
N ASP A 206 14.10 11.48 1.66
CA ASP A 206 14.97 11.13 2.79
C ASP A 206 14.75 9.67 3.17
N ALA A 207 15.75 8.83 2.94
CA ALA A 207 15.69 7.39 3.17
C ALA A 207 16.10 6.96 4.58
N SER A 208 16.30 7.91 5.52
CA SER A 208 16.91 7.67 6.83
C SER A 208 16.25 6.57 7.65
N ASP A 209 14.93 6.53 7.67
CA ASP A 209 14.15 5.60 8.49
C ASP A 209 13.54 4.44 7.70
N PHE A 210 13.94 4.24 6.44
CA PHE A 210 13.58 3.06 5.68
C PHE A 210 14.39 1.84 6.13
N VAL A 211 13.68 0.71 6.25
CA VAL A 211 14.29 -0.61 6.40
C VAL A 211 14.01 -1.40 5.13
N PHE A 212 15.06 -1.85 4.46
CA PHE A 212 14.98 -2.68 3.26
C PHE A 212 15.08 -4.14 3.63
N THR A 213 14.17 -4.96 3.15
CA THR A 213 14.15 -6.41 3.39
C THR A 213 14.12 -7.14 2.06
N PHE A 214 15.06 -8.05 1.86
CA PHE A 214 15.15 -8.93 0.69
C PHE A 214 15.01 -10.37 1.14
N VAL A 215 14.04 -11.08 0.57
CA VAL A 215 13.77 -12.49 0.89
C VAL A 215 13.67 -13.27 -0.41
N GLY A 216 14.35 -14.38 -0.49
CA GLY A 216 14.29 -15.27 -1.64
C GLY A 216 15.63 -15.91 -1.99
N ASN A 217 15.81 -16.25 -3.25
CA ASN A 217 17.04 -16.86 -3.74
C ASN A 217 18.18 -15.84 -3.86
N ILE A 218 18.68 -15.41 -2.72
CA ILE A 218 19.71 -14.38 -2.57
C ILE A 218 21.05 -15.06 -2.28
N ASP A 219 22.07 -14.66 -3.02
CA ASP A 219 23.46 -14.86 -2.63
C ASP A 219 23.95 -13.59 -1.92
N THR A 220 24.25 -13.71 -0.64
CA THR A 220 24.67 -12.59 0.21
C THR A 220 25.90 -11.88 -0.34
N ASP A 221 26.86 -12.59 -0.91
CA ASP A 221 28.07 -11.99 -1.49
C ASP A 221 27.77 -11.25 -2.79
N SER A 222 26.89 -11.79 -3.62
CA SER A 222 26.52 -11.19 -4.91
C SER A 222 25.65 -9.94 -4.76
N ILE A 223 24.81 -9.85 -3.71
CA ILE A 223 23.94 -8.70 -3.49
C ILE A 223 24.67 -7.51 -2.86
N ARG A 224 25.75 -7.73 -2.12
CA ARG A 224 26.50 -6.67 -1.41
C ARG A 224 26.94 -5.52 -2.30
N PRO A 225 27.52 -5.72 -3.49
CA PRO A 225 27.91 -4.60 -4.36
C PRO A 225 26.70 -3.73 -4.77
N PHE A 226 25.53 -4.31 -4.96
CA PHE A 226 24.30 -3.57 -5.28
C PHE A 226 23.80 -2.77 -4.09
N VAL A 227 23.85 -3.34 -2.89
CA VAL A 227 23.50 -2.63 -1.65
C VAL A 227 24.42 -1.41 -1.47
N GLU A 228 25.71 -1.57 -1.67
CA GLU A 228 26.70 -0.49 -1.54
C GLU A 228 26.51 0.58 -2.62
N GLN A 229 26.22 0.19 -3.86
CA GLN A 229 26.08 1.13 -4.98
C GLN A 229 24.76 1.91 -4.94
N TYR A 230 23.64 1.25 -4.61
CA TYR A 230 22.32 1.82 -4.81
C TYR A 230 21.61 2.21 -3.50
N LEU A 231 21.86 1.52 -2.40
CA LEU A 231 21.21 1.83 -1.12
C LEU A 231 22.12 2.69 -0.21
N ALA A 232 23.40 2.39 -0.14
CA ALA A 232 24.33 3.17 0.65
C ALA A 232 24.60 4.58 0.08
N THR A 233 24.13 4.85 -1.12
CA THR A 233 24.21 6.16 -1.81
C THR A 233 22.89 6.94 -1.79
N LEU A 234 21.83 6.38 -1.21
CA LEU A 234 20.55 7.10 -1.07
C LEU A 234 20.70 8.29 -0.14
N PRO A 235 20.02 9.42 -0.44
CA PRO A 235 20.04 10.59 0.41
C PRO A 235 19.44 10.31 1.79
N VAL A 236 20.16 10.71 2.83
CA VAL A 236 19.78 10.56 4.24
C VAL A 236 19.96 11.88 4.95
N LYS A 237 18.89 12.41 5.55
CA LYS A 237 18.86 13.71 6.25
C LYS A 237 18.49 13.57 7.73
N GLY A 238 18.46 12.34 8.26
CA GLY A 238 18.19 12.08 9.67
C GLY A 238 16.72 12.08 10.06
N ARG A 239 15.80 11.87 9.09
CA ARG A 239 14.37 11.78 9.38
C ARG A 239 14.09 10.61 10.34
N ALA A 240 13.28 10.88 11.36
CA ALA A 240 12.74 9.90 12.28
C ALA A 240 11.29 10.31 12.61
N GLU A 241 10.35 9.85 11.83
CA GLU A 241 8.94 10.22 11.95
C GLU A 241 8.11 9.07 12.48
N LYS A 242 6.94 9.42 12.99
CA LYS A 242 5.92 8.47 13.43
C LYS A 242 4.59 8.83 12.77
N ALA A 243 3.80 7.82 12.46
CA ALA A 243 2.42 8.00 12.03
C ALA A 243 1.61 8.71 13.11
N ASN A 244 0.60 9.48 12.68
CA ASN A 244 -0.29 10.21 13.58
C ASN A 244 -1.61 9.44 13.74
N PRO A 245 -1.85 8.76 14.88
CA PRO A 245 -3.07 7.98 15.07
C PRO A 245 -4.34 8.85 15.11
N ALA A 246 -4.23 10.14 15.42
CA ALA A 246 -5.36 11.06 15.43
C ALA A 246 -5.99 11.28 14.05
N GLU A 247 -5.23 11.05 12.97
CA GLU A 247 -5.69 11.20 11.60
C GLU A 247 -6.30 9.91 11.01
N VAL A 248 -6.37 8.83 11.79
CA VAL A 248 -7.06 7.60 11.38
C VAL A 248 -8.55 7.75 11.64
N PRO A 249 -9.44 7.48 10.65
CA PRO A 249 -10.86 7.51 10.88
C PRO A 249 -11.29 6.58 12.03
N ALA A 250 -11.92 7.14 13.05
CA ALA A 250 -12.45 6.36 14.15
C ALA A 250 -13.79 5.74 13.80
N ILE A 251 -14.01 4.51 14.25
CA ILE A 251 -15.30 3.84 14.13
C ILE A 251 -16.28 4.49 15.09
N CYS A 252 -17.48 4.77 14.61
CA CYS A 252 -18.58 5.35 15.37
C CYS A 252 -18.94 4.49 16.59
N LYS A 253 -19.34 5.12 17.69
CA LYS A 253 -19.82 4.45 18.89
C LYS A 253 -21.35 4.56 18.99
N GLY A 254 -21.96 3.59 19.69
CA GLY A 254 -23.39 3.56 19.94
C GLY A 254 -24.17 2.76 18.90
N GLU A 255 -25.47 2.81 19.00
CA GLU A 255 -26.36 2.08 18.10
C GLU A 255 -26.74 2.95 16.92
N TYR A 256 -26.75 2.35 15.74
CA TYR A 256 -27.14 3.01 14.51
C TYR A 256 -27.92 2.05 13.62
N THR A 257 -29.05 2.50 13.09
CA THR A 257 -29.84 1.77 12.10
C THR A 257 -30.16 2.68 10.94
N ASN A 258 -29.91 2.21 9.71
CA ASN A 258 -30.30 2.90 8.50
C ASN A 258 -30.94 1.91 7.53
N ILE A 259 -32.13 2.22 7.11
CA ILE A 259 -32.87 1.43 6.12
C ILE A 259 -33.26 2.37 4.99
N PHE A 260 -32.82 2.08 3.79
CA PHE A 260 -33.17 2.86 2.61
C PHE A 260 -33.45 2.00 1.38
N LYS A 261 -34.04 2.58 0.36
CA LYS A 261 -34.42 1.90 -0.87
C LYS A 261 -33.79 2.55 -2.09
N ARG A 262 -33.47 1.74 -3.07
CA ARG A 262 -33.09 2.18 -4.42
C ARG A 262 -33.82 1.31 -5.43
N ALA A 263 -34.16 1.90 -6.58
CA ALA A 263 -34.74 1.16 -7.68
C ALA A 263 -33.72 0.20 -8.30
N LEU A 264 -34.08 -1.05 -8.48
CA LEU A 264 -33.30 -2.11 -9.12
C LEU A 264 -34.18 -2.83 -10.14
N GLU A 265 -33.58 -3.29 -11.25
CA GLU A 265 -34.29 -4.13 -12.23
C GLU A 265 -34.78 -5.44 -11.58
N THR A 266 -33.91 -6.05 -10.80
CA THR A 266 -34.26 -7.24 -10.02
C THR A 266 -34.31 -6.87 -8.54
N PRO A 267 -35.47 -7.03 -7.88
CA PRO A 267 -35.59 -6.76 -6.47
C PRO A 267 -34.63 -7.60 -5.64
N LYS A 268 -33.86 -6.95 -4.77
CA LYS A 268 -33.01 -7.64 -3.81
C LYS A 268 -32.84 -6.79 -2.56
N ALA A 269 -32.55 -7.43 -1.45
CA ALA A 269 -32.19 -6.78 -0.20
C ALA A 269 -30.74 -7.13 0.17
N SER A 270 -30.05 -6.15 0.73
CA SER A 270 -28.72 -6.34 1.30
C SER A 270 -28.74 -5.85 2.75
N VAL A 271 -28.17 -6.62 3.66
CA VAL A 271 -28.13 -6.32 5.08
C VAL A 271 -26.70 -6.42 5.57
N VAL A 272 -26.26 -5.42 6.31
CA VAL A 272 -24.99 -5.48 7.03
C VAL A 272 -25.26 -5.28 8.51
N ASN A 273 -24.76 -6.20 9.31
CA ASN A 273 -24.62 -6.03 10.75
C ASN A 273 -23.14 -5.76 11.04
N PHE A 274 -22.87 -4.70 11.77
CA PHE A 274 -21.51 -4.27 12.08
C PHE A 274 -21.39 -4.02 13.58
N TRP A 275 -20.44 -4.68 14.20
CA TRP A 275 -20.12 -4.51 15.62
C TRP A 275 -18.71 -4.01 15.76
N SER A 276 -18.48 -3.09 16.66
CA SER A 276 -17.17 -2.53 16.93
C SER A 276 -16.85 -2.48 18.41
N GLY A 277 -15.59 -2.47 18.74
CA GLY A 277 -15.12 -2.41 20.11
C GLY A 277 -13.61 -2.24 20.17
N LYS A 278 -13.06 -2.46 21.36
CA LYS A 278 -11.62 -2.49 21.60
C LYS A 278 -11.21 -3.85 22.12
N MET A 279 -10.16 -4.40 21.52
CA MET A 279 -9.46 -5.59 21.98
C MET A 279 -7.95 -5.35 21.91
N GLU A 280 -7.20 -5.94 22.83
CA GLU A 280 -5.75 -5.92 22.75
C GLU A 280 -5.26 -6.57 21.46
N TYR A 281 -4.33 -5.90 20.77
CA TYR A 281 -3.70 -6.47 19.57
C TYR A 281 -2.63 -7.49 19.99
N ASN A 282 -3.00 -8.75 20.02
CA ASN A 282 -2.12 -9.87 20.31
C ASN A 282 -2.55 -11.12 19.52
N LEU A 283 -1.68 -12.10 19.47
CA LEU A 283 -1.91 -13.31 18.68
C LEU A 283 -3.14 -14.10 19.16
N GLU A 284 -3.36 -14.21 20.46
CA GLU A 284 -4.51 -14.91 21.02
C GLU A 284 -5.83 -14.31 20.59
N ASN A 285 -5.97 -12.99 20.69
CA ASN A 285 -7.18 -12.29 20.26
C ASN A 285 -7.38 -12.35 18.73
N ILE A 286 -6.32 -12.26 17.94
CA ILE A 286 -6.39 -12.39 16.48
C ILE A 286 -6.88 -13.80 16.10
N LEU A 287 -6.33 -14.84 16.71
CA LEU A 287 -6.76 -16.22 16.46
C LEU A 287 -8.20 -16.43 16.91
N THR A 288 -8.58 -15.93 18.09
CA THR A 288 -9.95 -16.00 18.60
C THR A 288 -10.95 -15.35 17.66
N ALA A 289 -10.65 -14.14 17.16
CA ALA A 289 -11.48 -13.44 16.19
C ALA A 289 -11.60 -14.22 14.86
N THR A 290 -10.50 -14.80 14.39
CA THR A 290 -10.49 -15.63 13.18
C THR A 290 -11.34 -16.89 13.34
N MET A 291 -11.24 -17.58 14.49
CA MET A 291 -12.05 -18.76 14.79
C MET A 291 -13.53 -18.41 14.91
N LEU A 292 -13.86 -17.31 15.59
CA LEU A 292 -15.24 -16.83 15.68
C LEU A 292 -15.83 -16.54 14.29
N LYS A 293 -15.07 -15.87 13.43
CA LYS A 293 -15.49 -15.63 12.05
C LYS A 293 -15.80 -16.93 11.31
N GLN A 294 -14.95 -17.93 11.42
CA GLN A 294 -15.16 -19.22 10.77
C GLN A 294 -16.41 -19.94 11.31
N ILE A 295 -16.63 -19.90 12.60
CA ILE A 295 -17.84 -20.47 13.22
C ILE A 295 -19.09 -19.75 12.71
N LEU A 296 -19.08 -18.43 12.65
CA LEU A 296 -20.18 -17.63 12.14
C LEU A 296 -20.48 -17.90 10.67
N ASP A 297 -19.46 -18.08 9.84
CA ASP A 297 -19.64 -18.45 8.43
C ASP A 297 -20.40 -19.78 8.30
N LEU A 298 -20.07 -20.79 9.13
CA LEU A 298 -20.76 -22.08 9.16
C LEU A 298 -22.20 -21.95 9.65
N VAL A 299 -22.43 -21.21 10.74
CA VAL A 299 -23.76 -21.01 11.32
C VAL A 299 -24.67 -20.25 10.35
N TYR A 300 -24.16 -19.18 9.71
CA TYR A 300 -24.93 -18.44 8.72
C TYR A 300 -25.22 -19.26 7.47
N MET A 301 -24.27 -20.11 7.04
CA MET A 301 -24.52 -21.02 5.92
C MET A 301 -25.67 -21.96 6.22
N GLU A 302 -25.67 -22.60 7.38
CA GLU A 302 -26.74 -23.50 7.81
C GLU A 302 -28.06 -22.75 7.96
N LYS A 303 -28.10 -21.70 8.78
CA LYS A 303 -29.36 -21.05 9.18
C LYS A 303 -29.97 -20.16 8.10
N VAL A 304 -29.19 -19.41 7.37
CA VAL A 304 -29.72 -18.42 6.42
C VAL A 304 -29.80 -18.98 5.00
N ARG A 305 -28.81 -19.75 4.58
CA ARG A 305 -28.81 -20.32 3.23
C ARG A 305 -29.61 -21.60 3.16
N GLU A 306 -29.35 -22.58 4.04
CA GLU A 306 -29.94 -23.92 3.96
C GLU A 306 -31.34 -23.97 4.56
N ASP A 307 -31.53 -23.44 5.77
CA ASP A 307 -32.84 -23.51 6.46
C ASP A 307 -33.86 -22.52 5.87
N GLU A 308 -33.45 -21.27 5.64
CA GLU A 308 -34.35 -20.18 5.20
C GLU A 308 -34.38 -20.00 3.67
N GLY A 309 -33.34 -20.41 2.97
CA GLY A 309 -33.22 -20.25 1.52
C GLY A 309 -33.23 -18.79 1.03
N GLY A 310 -32.97 -17.85 1.92
CA GLY A 310 -33.12 -16.41 1.67
C GLY A 310 -31.98 -15.77 0.90
N THR A 311 -30.82 -16.43 0.83
CA THR A 311 -29.63 -15.92 0.16
C THR A 311 -28.70 -17.05 -0.26
N TYR A 312 -27.76 -16.76 -1.16
CA TYR A 312 -26.68 -17.69 -1.51
C TYR A 312 -25.62 -17.84 -0.41
N GLY A 313 -25.52 -16.89 0.49
CA GLY A 313 -24.60 -16.94 1.61
C GLY A 313 -24.53 -15.64 2.39
N VAL A 314 -23.89 -15.73 3.53
CA VAL A 314 -23.50 -14.59 4.37
C VAL A 314 -21.99 -14.61 4.49
N GLN A 315 -21.37 -13.47 4.24
CA GLN A 315 -19.94 -13.29 4.42
C GLN A 315 -19.68 -12.55 5.72
N THR A 316 -18.76 -13.07 6.51
CA THR A 316 -18.31 -12.41 7.74
C THR A 316 -16.88 -11.94 7.60
N SER A 317 -16.53 -10.88 8.32
CA SER A 317 -15.17 -10.39 8.47
C SER A 317 -14.94 -9.93 9.89
N ALA A 318 -13.73 -10.13 10.39
CA ALA A 318 -13.31 -9.69 11.71
C ALA A 318 -11.89 -9.16 11.64
N GLN A 319 -11.62 -8.05 12.31
CA GLN A 319 -10.30 -7.45 12.32
C GLN A 319 -10.02 -6.79 13.66
N ILE A 320 -8.78 -6.97 14.12
CA ILE A 320 -8.19 -6.21 15.23
C ILE A 320 -7.05 -5.40 14.63
N SER A 321 -7.09 -4.08 14.79
CA SER A 321 -6.11 -3.17 14.20
C SER A 321 -4.82 -3.13 15.02
N SER A 322 -3.68 -3.15 14.34
CA SER A 322 -2.38 -2.84 14.93
C SER A 322 -2.13 -1.34 15.02
N PHE A 323 -2.77 -0.56 14.13
CA PHE A 323 -2.67 0.90 14.11
C PHE A 323 -3.99 1.53 13.64
N PRO A 324 -4.65 2.36 14.44
CA PRO A 324 -4.43 2.50 15.89
C PRO A 324 -4.69 1.18 16.62
N GLU A 325 -3.89 0.92 17.64
CA GLU A 325 -3.95 -0.37 18.32
C GLU A 325 -5.30 -0.61 18.98
N GLY A 326 -5.85 -1.79 18.74
CA GLY A 326 -7.01 -2.32 19.43
C GLY A 326 -8.36 -1.95 18.83
N GLN A 327 -8.43 -1.17 17.76
CA GLN A 327 -9.69 -0.95 17.06
C GLN A 327 -10.14 -2.26 16.44
N THR A 328 -11.32 -2.73 16.84
CA THR A 328 -11.83 -4.05 16.49
C THR A 328 -13.20 -3.94 15.86
N PHE A 329 -13.46 -4.72 14.82
CA PHE A 329 -14.80 -4.90 14.30
C PHE A 329 -15.08 -6.35 13.90
N LEU A 330 -16.35 -6.67 13.90
CA LEU A 330 -16.95 -7.86 13.31
C LEU A 330 -18.08 -7.42 12.39
N GLN A 331 -18.12 -7.94 11.19
CA GLN A 331 -19.15 -7.61 10.20
C GLN A 331 -19.74 -8.87 9.62
N ALA A 332 -21.06 -8.86 9.42
CA ALA A 332 -21.78 -9.88 8.65
C ALA A 332 -22.57 -9.19 7.52
N TYR A 333 -22.30 -9.59 6.30
CA TYR A 333 -22.96 -9.11 5.09
C TYR A 333 -23.71 -10.24 4.40
#